data_5d9a9a05d21646acaac978249b85cf81
#
_entry.id   5d9a9a05d21646acaac978249b85cf81
#
_cell.length_a   1.000
_cell.length_b   1.000
_cell.length_c   1.000
_cell.angle_alpha   90.00
_cell.angle_beta   90.00
_cell.angle_gamma   90.00
#
_symmetry.space_group_name_H-M   'P 1'
#
loop_
_entity.id
_entity.type
_entity.pdbx_description
1 polymer ?
#
loop_
_entity_poly.entity_id
_entity_poly.type
_entity_poly.pdbx_seq_one_letter_code
_entity_poly.pdbx_strand_id
1 'polypeptide(L)'
;MKSRSRLFLAFAVSTIALTIGFSALASNAPTVGTHAPDFTLNSQENKAVSLHDFKGKWVVLYFYPKDFTSGCTVEAHNFQRDLPQYEQKNAVIIGVSVQDEDSHQKFCTKEGLSFKLLADTKQEVSTEYDSVMTYNGAKFSARHTFLIDPQGKVQKVWLEVKPDKHSEEVLATLSQLQGATVSK
;
A
#
# COMPACT_ATOMS: atom_id res chain seq x y z
N MET A 1 67.14 55.07 -15.64
CA MET A 1 66.39 53.91 -16.19
C MET A 1 65.54 53.39 -15.08
N LYS A 2 64.16 53.61 -15.12
CA LYS A 2 63.21 53.25 -14.05
C LYS A 2 62.43 52.05 -14.55
N SER A 3 62.61 50.87 -13.89
CA SER A 3 61.84 49.66 -14.13
C SER A 3 60.48 49.78 -13.38
N ARG A 4 59.39 49.66 -14.13
CA ARG A 4 58.06 49.64 -13.58
C ARG A 4 57.57 48.17 -13.44
N SER A 5 57.59 47.66 -12.21
CA SER A 5 57.06 46.38 -11.88
C SER A 5 55.49 46.44 -11.90
N ARG A 6 54.84 45.68 -12.77
CA ARG A 6 53.37 45.55 -12.82
C ARG A 6 52.99 44.39 -11.96
N LEU A 7 52.32 44.71 -10.85
CA LEU A 7 51.69 43.73 -9.94
C LEU A 7 50.33 43.28 -10.53
N PHE A 8 50.27 42.05 -11.01
CA PHE A 8 48.93 41.42 -11.38
C PHE A 8 48.27 40.85 -10.17
N LEU A 9 47.16 41.48 -9.76
CA LEU A 9 46.28 40.98 -8.71
C LEU A 9 45.32 39.95 -9.33
N ALA A 10 45.52 38.67 -9.04
CA ALA A 10 44.63 37.62 -9.48
C ALA A 10 43.44 37.52 -8.49
N PHE A 11 42.26 37.90 -8.93
CA PHE A 11 41.00 37.67 -8.19
C PHE A 11 40.58 36.20 -8.41
N ALA A 12 40.71 35.37 -7.37
CA ALA A 12 40.13 34.05 -7.34
C ALA A 12 38.63 34.18 -6.99
N VAL A 13 37.78 34.00 -7.98
CA VAL A 13 36.34 33.91 -7.79
C VAL A 13 36.02 32.47 -7.32
N SER A 14 35.78 32.29 -6.00
CA SER A 14 35.38 31.03 -5.44
C SER A 14 33.85 30.87 -5.65
N THR A 15 33.46 30.07 -6.63
CA THR A 15 32.06 29.67 -6.86
C THR A 15 31.66 28.57 -5.86
N ILE A 16 30.99 28.97 -4.78
CA ILE A 16 30.35 28.01 -3.88
C ILE A 16 29.14 27.45 -4.61
N ALA A 17 29.24 26.23 -5.11
CA ALA A 17 28.10 25.47 -5.64
C ALA A 17 27.25 24.99 -4.46
N LEU A 18 26.13 25.68 -4.21
CA LEU A 18 25.09 25.26 -3.26
C LEU A 18 24.37 24.05 -3.84
N THR A 19 24.78 22.84 -3.48
CA THR A 19 24.03 21.61 -3.80
C THR A 19 22.83 21.54 -2.89
N ILE A 20 21.67 21.97 -3.41
CA ILE A 20 20.38 21.71 -2.76
C ILE A 20 20.13 20.21 -2.86
N GLY A 21 20.44 19.47 -1.80
CA GLY A 21 20.09 18.07 -1.68
C GLY A 21 18.57 17.94 -1.62
N PHE A 22 17.95 17.49 -2.71
CA PHE A 22 16.56 17.08 -2.72
C PHE A 22 16.48 15.77 -1.95
N SER A 23 16.25 15.81 -0.63
CA SER A 23 15.88 14.63 0.15
C SER A 23 14.48 14.23 -0.31
N ALA A 24 14.39 13.28 -1.24
CA ALA A 24 13.16 12.56 -1.46
C ALA A 24 12.80 11.91 -0.12
N LEU A 25 11.65 12.24 0.44
CA LEU A 25 11.08 11.53 1.57
C LEU A 25 10.88 10.08 1.11
N ALA A 26 11.79 9.20 1.54
CA ALA A 26 11.66 7.78 1.25
C ALA A 26 10.39 7.29 1.93
N SER A 27 9.48 6.67 1.18
CA SER A 27 8.33 5.95 1.75
C SER A 27 8.87 4.85 2.66
N ASN A 28 8.27 4.71 3.85
CA ASN A 28 8.56 3.61 4.78
C ASN A 28 7.70 2.38 4.49
N ALA A 29 6.93 2.38 3.39
CA ALA A 29 6.11 1.25 3.00
C ALA A 29 6.95 -0.03 2.83
N PRO A 30 6.43 -1.20 3.22
CA PRO A 30 7.10 -2.47 3.00
C PRO A 30 7.46 -2.65 1.53
N THR A 31 8.72 -2.99 1.25
CA THR A 31 9.23 -3.08 -0.12
C THR A 31 9.18 -4.52 -0.65
N VAL A 32 9.18 -4.67 -1.97
CA VAL A 32 9.22 -6.00 -2.62
C VAL A 32 10.43 -6.81 -2.13
N GLY A 33 10.17 -8.06 -1.76
CA GLY A 33 11.15 -9.01 -1.24
C GLY A 33 11.31 -9.01 0.28
N THR A 34 10.80 -7.99 0.99
CA THR A 34 10.79 -7.96 2.47
C THR A 34 9.58 -8.72 3.03
N HIS A 35 9.67 -9.16 4.28
CA HIS A 35 8.49 -9.66 4.97
C HIS A 35 7.50 -8.53 5.22
N ALA A 36 6.23 -8.80 4.95
CA ALA A 36 5.15 -7.90 5.31
C ALA A 36 5.06 -7.80 6.84
N PRO A 37 4.92 -6.60 7.43
CA PRO A 37 4.66 -6.44 8.86
C PRO A 37 3.43 -7.26 9.28
N ASP A 38 3.56 -8.03 10.37
CA ASP A 38 2.43 -8.80 10.90
C ASP A 38 1.52 -7.87 11.71
N PHE A 39 0.24 -8.18 11.72
CA PHE A 39 -0.76 -7.41 12.48
C PHE A 39 -1.87 -8.31 12.98
N THR A 40 -2.65 -7.79 13.93
CA THR A 40 -3.91 -8.37 14.38
C THR A 40 -4.93 -7.26 14.52
N LEU A 41 -6.01 -7.32 13.75
CA LEU A 41 -7.13 -6.37 13.77
C LEU A 41 -8.46 -7.11 13.85
N ASN A 42 -9.50 -6.46 14.36
CA ASN A 42 -10.84 -7.01 14.31
C ASN A 42 -11.45 -6.88 12.92
N SER A 43 -12.16 -7.91 12.49
CA SER A 43 -12.94 -7.90 11.25
C SER A 43 -14.33 -7.31 11.47
N GLN A 44 -15.08 -7.11 10.38
CA GLN A 44 -16.50 -6.73 10.38
C GLN A 44 -17.40 -7.69 11.18
N GLU A 45 -16.91 -8.87 11.52
CA GLU A 45 -17.61 -9.86 12.37
C GLU A 45 -17.19 -9.74 13.84
N ASN A 46 -16.43 -8.71 14.19
CA ASN A 46 -15.83 -8.51 15.52
C ASN A 46 -14.98 -9.71 15.99
N LYS A 47 -14.24 -10.30 15.04
CA LYS A 47 -13.28 -11.39 15.28
C LYS A 47 -11.88 -10.92 14.95
N ALA A 48 -10.94 -11.25 15.84
CA ALA A 48 -9.52 -10.99 15.57
C ALA A 48 -9.04 -11.78 14.35
N VAL A 49 -8.34 -11.09 13.46
CA VAL A 49 -7.73 -11.63 12.24
C VAL A 49 -6.30 -11.12 12.16
N SER A 50 -5.36 -12.03 12.00
CA SER A 50 -3.95 -11.73 11.86
C SER A 50 -3.43 -12.06 10.46
N LEU A 51 -2.41 -11.35 10.00
CA LEU A 51 -1.81 -11.65 8.69
C LEU A 51 -1.25 -13.09 8.66
N HIS A 52 -0.66 -13.56 9.76
CA HIS A 52 -0.09 -14.92 9.85
C HIS A 52 -1.15 -16.04 9.78
N ASP A 53 -2.44 -15.76 9.97
CA ASP A 53 -3.52 -16.74 9.78
C ASP A 53 -3.64 -17.21 8.32
N PHE A 54 -3.09 -16.42 7.39
CA PHE A 54 -3.10 -16.70 5.95
C PHE A 54 -1.80 -17.30 5.43
N LYS A 55 -0.92 -17.78 6.30
CA LYS A 55 0.30 -18.46 5.90
C LYS A 55 0.00 -19.62 4.95
N GLY A 56 0.74 -19.69 3.83
CA GLY A 56 0.51 -20.66 2.77
C GLY A 56 -0.48 -20.19 1.69
N LYS A 57 -1.07 -18.98 1.83
CA LYS A 57 -1.91 -18.35 0.82
C LYS A 57 -1.29 -17.06 0.32
N TRP A 58 -1.65 -16.65 -0.87
CA TRP A 58 -1.44 -15.29 -1.33
C TRP A 58 -2.42 -14.36 -0.61
N VAL A 59 -1.96 -13.17 -0.26
CA VAL A 59 -2.81 -12.15 0.38
C VAL A 59 -2.78 -10.88 -0.46
N VAL A 60 -3.96 -10.43 -0.87
CA VAL A 60 -4.18 -9.09 -1.41
C VAL A 60 -4.61 -8.20 -0.24
N LEU A 61 -3.67 -7.49 0.34
CA LEU A 61 -3.91 -6.56 1.43
C LEU A 61 -4.08 -5.16 0.83
N TYR A 62 -5.31 -4.65 0.82
CA TYR A 62 -5.58 -3.32 0.29
C TYR A 62 -6.08 -2.37 1.38
N PHE A 63 -5.48 -1.18 1.43
CA PHE A 63 -5.91 -0.08 2.28
C PHE A 63 -6.82 0.83 1.47
N TYR A 64 -7.90 1.34 2.09
CA TYR A 64 -8.84 2.23 1.43
C TYR A 64 -9.34 3.32 2.38
N PRO A 65 -9.66 4.52 1.88
CA PRO A 65 -9.95 5.67 2.73
C PRO A 65 -11.17 5.53 3.63
N LYS A 66 -12.32 5.08 3.09
CA LYS A 66 -13.57 5.13 3.85
C LYS A 66 -14.69 4.31 3.21
N ASP A 67 -15.45 3.60 4.06
CA ASP A 67 -16.68 2.91 3.68
C ASP A 67 -17.69 3.87 3.01
N PHE A 68 -18.54 3.33 2.16
CA PHE A 68 -19.64 4.04 1.50
C PHE A 68 -19.23 5.21 0.58
N THR A 69 -17.93 5.42 0.31
CA THR A 69 -17.50 6.38 -0.71
C THR A 69 -17.49 5.74 -2.09
N SER A 70 -17.80 6.51 -3.13
CA SER A 70 -17.96 5.96 -4.48
C SER A 70 -16.76 5.17 -4.98
N GLY A 71 -15.54 5.70 -4.82
CA GLY A 71 -14.32 5.02 -5.26
C GLY A 71 -14.04 3.73 -4.47
N CYS A 72 -14.28 3.72 -3.15
CA CYS A 72 -14.06 2.52 -2.32
C CYS A 72 -15.12 1.45 -2.59
N THR A 73 -16.37 1.86 -2.86
CA THR A 73 -17.44 0.93 -3.25
C THR A 73 -17.14 0.27 -4.60
N VAL A 74 -16.69 1.04 -5.59
CA VAL A 74 -16.28 0.50 -6.90
C VAL A 74 -15.14 -0.52 -6.74
N GLU A 75 -14.11 -0.18 -5.96
CA GLU A 75 -12.99 -1.08 -5.73
C GLU A 75 -13.42 -2.38 -5.03
N ALA A 76 -14.23 -2.27 -3.97
CA ALA A 76 -14.74 -3.42 -3.24
C ALA A 76 -15.62 -4.33 -4.12
N HIS A 77 -16.50 -3.76 -4.96
CA HIS A 77 -17.31 -4.51 -5.91
C HIS A 77 -16.45 -5.22 -6.96
N ASN A 78 -15.39 -4.59 -7.46
CA ASN A 78 -14.49 -5.24 -8.41
C ASN A 78 -13.75 -6.42 -7.76
N PHE A 79 -13.26 -6.27 -6.53
CA PHE A 79 -12.71 -7.38 -5.77
C PHE A 79 -13.73 -8.47 -5.50
N GLN A 80 -14.97 -8.12 -5.15
CA GLN A 80 -16.04 -9.09 -4.92
C GLN A 80 -16.44 -9.85 -6.18
N ARG A 81 -16.53 -9.15 -7.33
CA ARG A 81 -16.79 -9.77 -8.64
C ARG A 81 -15.73 -10.82 -8.99
N ASP A 82 -14.48 -10.49 -8.71
CA ASP A 82 -13.33 -11.30 -9.11
C ASP A 82 -12.91 -12.31 -8.02
N LEU A 83 -13.55 -12.31 -6.86
CA LEU A 83 -13.23 -13.16 -5.71
C LEU A 83 -13.06 -14.65 -6.07
N PRO A 84 -13.96 -15.27 -6.88
CA PRO A 84 -13.79 -16.68 -7.25
C PRO A 84 -12.48 -16.96 -8.01
N GLN A 85 -11.96 -15.98 -8.77
CA GLN A 85 -10.68 -16.12 -9.48
C GLN A 85 -9.49 -16.04 -8.51
N TYR A 86 -9.58 -15.19 -7.47
CA TYR A 86 -8.58 -15.14 -6.40
C TYR A 86 -8.55 -16.45 -5.61
N GLU A 87 -9.71 -16.98 -5.25
CA GLU A 87 -9.82 -18.25 -4.52
C GLU A 87 -9.22 -19.43 -5.31
N GLN A 88 -9.48 -19.52 -6.62
CA GLN A 88 -8.87 -20.52 -7.52
C GLN A 88 -7.33 -20.41 -7.56
N LYS A 89 -6.79 -19.24 -7.28
CA LYS A 89 -5.36 -18.96 -7.21
C LYS A 89 -4.79 -19.08 -5.80
N ASN A 90 -5.53 -19.68 -4.86
CA ASN A 90 -5.16 -19.77 -3.46
C ASN A 90 -4.82 -18.39 -2.85
N ALA A 91 -5.58 -17.37 -3.21
CA ALA A 91 -5.43 -16.01 -2.73
C ALA A 91 -6.65 -15.55 -1.93
N VAL A 92 -6.41 -14.73 -0.91
CA VAL A 92 -7.43 -14.07 -0.11
C VAL A 92 -7.35 -12.56 -0.29
N ILE A 93 -8.49 -11.89 -0.16
CA ILE A 93 -8.59 -10.43 -0.19
C ILE A 93 -8.88 -9.93 1.21
N ILE A 94 -8.14 -8.94 1.67
CA ILE A 94 -8.29 -8.29 2.96
C ILE A 94 -8.26 -6.78 2.75
N GLY A 95 -9.35 -6.11 3.10
CA GLY A 95 -9.42 -4.66 3.13
C GLY A 95 -9.13 -4.11 4.52
N VAL A 96 -8.44 -2.98 4.60
CA VAL A 96 -8.15 -2.29 5.87
C VAL A 96 -8.53 -0.82 5.74
N SER A 97 -9.26 -0.31 6.71
CA SER A 97 -9.49 1.12 6.84
C SER A 97 -9.60 1.55 8.31
N VAL A 98 -9.65 2.85 8.54
CA VAL A 98 -9.68 3.44 9.90
C VAL A 98 -11.10 3.49 10.50
N GLN A 99 -12.11 2.97 9.81
CA GLN A 99 -13.47 2.82 10.36
C GLN A 99 -13.54 1.65 11.34
N ASP A 100 -14.58 1.64 12.17
CA ASP A 100 -14.86 0.60 13.13
C ASP A 100 -15.54 -0.63 12.50
N GLU A 101 -15.63 -1.68 13.28
CA GLU A 101 -16.22 -2.98 12.89
C GLU A 101 -17.68 -2.83 12.47
N ASP A 102 -18.43 -1.96 13.15
CA ASP A 102 -19.85 -1.71 12.86
C ASP A 102 -20.04 -1.04 11.50
N SER A 103 -19.18 -0.10 11.14
CA SER A 103 -19.15 0.53 9.82
C SER A 103 -18.87 -0.51 8.74
N HIS A 104 -17.82 -1.32 8.94
CA HIS A 104 -17.45 -2.39 8.02
C HIS A 104 -18.56 -3.43 7.86
N GLN A 105 -19.22 -3.83 8.94
CA GLN A 105 -20.35 -4.77 8.90
C GLN A 105 -21.50 -4.22 8.04
N LYS A 106 -21.87 -2.95 8.27
CA LYS A 106 -22.92 -2.29 7.48
C LYS A 106 -22.52 -2.18 6.00
N PHE A 107 -21.27 -1.85 5.73
CA PHE A 107 -20.75 -1.75 4.37
C PHE A 107 -20.76 -3.12 3.68
N CYS A 108 -20.23 -4.18 4.30
CA CYS A 108 -20.27 -5.53 3.77
C CYS A 108 -21.70 -6.00 3.49
N THR A 109 -22.62 -5.77 4.44
CA THR A 109 -24.04 -6.18 4.29
C THR A 109 -24.71 -5.45 3.13
N LYS A 110 -24.52 -4.12 3.05
CA LYS A 110 -25.15 -3.30 2.01
C LYS A 110 -24.62 -3.63 0.62
N GLU A 111 -23.30 -3.81 0.49
CA GLU A 111 -22.64 -3.97 -0.79
C GLU A 111 -22.41 -5.46 -1.18
N GLY A 112 -22.85 -6.40 -0.34
CA GLY A 112 -22.75 -7.84 -0.61
C GLY A 112 -21.31 -8.37 -0.61
N LEU A 113 -20.44 -7.82 0.24
CA LEU A 113 -19.03 -8.22 0.30
C LEU A 113 -18.87 -9.44 1.23
N SER A 114 -18.12 -10.44 0.76
CA SER A 114 -17.89 -11.70 1.50
C SER A 114 -16.44 -11.90 1.96
N PHE A 115 -15.52 -11.04 1.54
CA PHE A 115 -14.15 -11.02 2.04
C PHE A 115 -14.03 -10.18 3.34
N LYS A 116 -12.87 -10.22 3.99
CA LYS A 116 -12.66 -9.54 5.27
C LYS A 116 -12.35 -8.06 5.10
N LEU A 117 -13.04 -7.23 5.90
CA LEU A 117 -12.69 -5.83 6.15
C LEU A 117 -12.23 -5.70 7.60
N LEU A 118 -11.08 -5.08 7.83
CA LEU A 118 -10.45 -4.99 9.15
C LEU A 118 -10.41 -3.53 9.64
N ALA A 119 -10.76 -3.35 10.91
CA ALA A 119 -10.89 -2.06 11.57
C ALA A 119 -9.56 -1.61 12.21
N ASP A 120 -8.83 -0.74 11.54
CA ASP A 120 -7.60 -0.11 12.06
C ASP A 120 -7.91 1.27 12.68
N THR A 121 -8.80 1.31 13.65
CA THR A 121 -9.28 2.55 14.29
C THR A 121 -8.17 3.36 14.96
N LYS A 122 -7.08 2.71 15.37
CA LYS A 122 -5.89 3.35 15.94
C LYS A 122 -4.88 3.80 14.89
N GLN A 123 -5.05 3.39 13.63
CA GLN A 123 -4.14 3.69 12.52
C GLN A 123 -2.71 3.12 12.70
N GLU A 124 -2.57 2.09 13.52
CA GLU A 124 -1.28 1.46 13.80
C GLU A 124 -0.78 0.70 12.57
N VAL A 125 -1.63 -0.16 11.99
CA VAL A 125 -1.29 -0.95 10.81
C VAL A 125 -1.17 -0.06 9.57
N SER A 126 -2.09 0.88 9.36
CA SER A 126 -1.99 1.84 8.25
C SER A 126 -0.69 2.66 8.32
N THR A 127 -0.22 2.99 9.54
CA THR A 127 1.05 3.71 9.72
C THR A 127 2.25 2.81 9.40
N GLU A 128 2.25 1.56 9.86
CA GLU A 128 3.34 0.61 9.63
C GLU A 128 3.52 0.27 8.15
N TYR A 129 2.41 0.28 7.40
CA TYR A 129 2.41 0.09 5.94
C TYR A 129 2.58 1.40 5.15
N ASP A 130 2.89 2.52 5.80
CA ASP A 130 2.96 3.86 5.20
C ASP A 130 1.71 4.19 4.34
N SER A 131 0.56 3.74 4.85
CA SER A 131 -0.74 3.82 4.18
C SER A 131 -1.70 4.76 4.91
N VAL A 132 -1.19 5.88 5.42
CA VAL A 132 -1.98 6.94 6.05
C VAL A 132 -1.96 8.20 5.18
N MET A 133 -3.12 8.81 5.01
CA MET A 133 -3.27 10.12 4.39
C MET A 133 -4.03 11.08 5.31
N THR A 134 -3.74 12.37 5.19
CA THR A 134 -4.51 13.41 5.89
C THR A 134 -5.32 14.22 4.88
N TYR A 135 -6.61 14.36 5.12
CA TYR A 135 -7.49 15.17 4.30
C TYR A 135 -8.40 16.01 5.22
N ASN A 136 -8.41 17.34 5.03
CA ASN A 136 -9.15 18.28 5.87
C ASN A 136 -8.94 18.10 7.39
N GLY A 137 -7.70 17.81 7.81
CA GLY A 137 -7.32 17.60 9.20
C GLY A 137 -7.70 16.23 9.79
N ALA A 138 -8.44 15.40 9.07
CA ALA A 138 -8.75 14.03 9.47
C ALA A 138 -7.79 13.04 8.78
N LYS A 139 -7.46 11.96 9.50
CA LYS A 139 -6.63 10.87 8.97
C LYS A 139 -7.50 9.75 8.42
N PHE A 140 -7.08 9.20 7.29
CA PHE A 140 -7.68 8.07 6.60
C PHE A 140 -6.59 7.12 6.15
N SER A 141 -6.95 5.88 5.81
CA SER A 141 -6.01 5.04 5.05
C SER A 141 -5.83 5.59 3.65
N ALA A 142 -4.59 5.60 3.15
CA ALA A 142 -4.30 5.86 1.74
C ALA A 142 -4.76 4.66 0.90
N ARG A 143 -4.90 4.87 -0.42
CA ARG A 143 -5.30 3.78 -1.31
C ARG A 143 -4.06 3.06 -1.83
N HIS A 144 -3.56 2.13 -1.00
CA HIS A 144 -2.39 1.32 -1.28
C HIS A 144 -2.75 -0.15 -1.28
N THR A 145 -2.04 -0.97 -2.06
CA THR A 145 -2.24 -2.41 -2.07
C THR A 145 -0.90 -3.13 -2.07
N PHE A 146 -0.84 -4.20 -1.28
CA PHE A 146 0.31 -5.08 -1.14
C PHE A 146 -0.10 -6.50 -1.53
N LEU A 147 0.60 -7.09 -2.50
CA LEU A 147 0.45 -8.50 -2.82
C LEU A 147 1.53 -9.28 -2.08
N ILE A 148 1.11 -10.17 -1.18
CA ILE A 148 1.97 -10.90 -0.25
C ILE A 148 1.92 -12.38 -0.64
N ASP A 149 3.07 -13.03 -0.70
CA ASP A 149 3.20 -14.44 -1.08
C ASP A 149 2.88 -15.40 0.11
N PRO A 150 2.77 -16.72 -0.15
CA PRO A 150 2.54 -17.73 0.87
C PRO A 150 3.60 -17.81 1.99
N GLN A 151 4.78 -17.21 1.79
CA GLN A 151 5.86 -17.11 2.76
C GLN A 151 5.81 -15.80 3.56
N GLY A 152 4.83 -14.94 3.31
CA GLY A 152 4.65 -13.65 3.97
C GLY A 152 5.55 -12.54 3.42
N LYS A 153 6.10 -12.69 2.20
CA LYS A 153 6.92 -11.65 1.56
C LYS A 153 6.10 -10.83 0.59
N VAL A 154 6.34 -9.52 0.59
CA VAL A 154 5.74 -8.60 -0.37
C VAL A 154 6.31 -8.88 -1.76
N GLN A 155 5.45 -9.13 -2.74
CA GLN A 155 5.82 -9.41 -4.12
C GLN A 155 5.49 -8.24 -5.06
N LYS A 156 4.53 -7.41 -4.70
CA LYS A 156 4.15 -6.21 -5.44
C LYS A 156 3.51 -5.19 -4.52
N VAL A 157 3.75 -3.90 -4.83
CA VAL A 157 3.16 -2.76 -4.13
C VAL A 157 2.53 -1.82 -5.15
N TRP A 158 1.34 -1.31 -4.87
CA TRP A 158 0.67 -0.25 -5.61
C TRP A 158 0.38 0.91 -4.64
N LEU A 159 0.97 2.06 -4.88
CA LEU A 159 0.78 3.29 -4.08
C LEU A 159 -0.14 4.30 -4.77
N GLU A 160 -0.43 4.09 -6.05
CA GLU A 160 -1.34 4.91 -6.86
C GLU A 160 -2.41 4.03 -7.51
N VAL A 161 -3.44 3.69 -6.73
CA VAL A 161 -4.49 2.76 -7.16
C VAL A 161 -5.65 3.50 -7.84
N LYS A 162 -6.06 2.99 -9.02
CA LYS A 162 -7.28 3.39 -9.71
C LYS A 162 -8.38 2.36 -9.47
N PRO A 163 -9.41 2.68 -8.67
CA PRO A 163 -10.40 1.71 -8.18
C PRO A 163 -11.10 0.87 -9.26
N ASP A 164 -11.34 1.46 -10.43
CA ASP A 164 -12.13 0.89 -11.52
C ASP A 164 -11.49 -0.35 -12.17
N LYS A 165 -10.16 -0.45 -12.19
CA LYS A 165 -9.41 -1.56 -12.82
C LYS A 165 -8.49 -2.31 -11.88
N HIS A 166 -8.45 -1.92 -10.62
CA HIS A 166 -7.42 -2.39 -9.70
C HIS A 166 -7.45 -3.91 -9.47
N SER A 167 -8.64 -4.50 -9.28
CA SER A 167 -8.77 -5.95 -9.11
C SER A 167 -8.20 -6.74 -10.29
N GLU A 168 -8.45 -6.28 -11.53
CA GLU A 168 -7.91 -6.93 -12.73
C GLU A 168 -6.37 -6.81 -12.82
N GLU A 169 -5.81 -5.66 -12.43
CA GLU A 169 -4.35 -5.46 -12.39
C GLU A 169 -3.68 -6.39 -11.37
N VAL A 170 -4.28 -6.55 -10.19
CA VAL A 170 -3.78 -7.45 -9.15
C VAL A 170 -3.87 -8.90 -9.59
N LEU A 171 -4.99 -9.33 -10.18
CA LEU A 171 -5.17 -10.69 -10.72
C LEU A 171 -4.15 -11.02 -11.82
N ALA A 172 -3.91 -10.10 -12.74
CA ALA A 172 -2.91 -10.27 -13.78
C ALA A 172 -1.51 -10.45 -13.19
N THR A 173 -1.15 -9.61 -12.23
CA THR A 173 0.15 -9.70 -11.53
C THR A 173 0.29 -11.02 -10.76
N LEU A 174 -0.73 -11.41 -10.00
CA LEU A 174 -0.76 -12.69 -9.27
C LEU A 174 -0.55 -13.88 -10.22
N SER A 175 -1.23 -13.87 -11.36
CA SER A 175 -1.09 -14.93 -12.39
C SER A 175 0.32 -15.03 -12.94
N GLN A 176 0.95 -13.88 -13.23
CA GLN A 176 2.34 -13.82 -13.71
C GLN A 176 3.33 -14.38 -12.68
N LEU A 177 3.17 -13.99 -11.41
CA LEU A 177 4.06 -14.46 -10.35
C LEU A 177 3.93 -15.94 -10.09
N GLN A 178 2.72 -16.50 -10.12
CA GLN A 178 2.48 -17.94 -10.00
C GLN A 178 3.03 -18.72 -11.19
N GLY A 179 2.89 -18.20 -12.41
CA GLY A 179 3.45 -18.82 -13.63
C GLY A 179 4.98 -18.87 -13.63
N ALA A 180 5.63 -17.80 -13.12
CA ALA A 180 7.09 -17.74 -13.02
C ALA A 180 7.67 -18.74 -11.99
N THR A 181 6.89 -19.12 -10.98
CA THR A 181 7.31 -20.08 -9.94
C THR A 181 7.26 -21.53 -10.44
N VAL A 182 6.39 -21.84 -11.39
CA VAL A 182 6.24 -23.20 -11.96
C VAL A 182 7.34 -23.53 -12.98
N SER A 183 8.05 -22.54 -13.50
CA SER A 183 9.06 -22.69 -14.57
C SER A 183 10.49 -22.89 -14.06
N LYS A 184 10.69 -23.05 -12.75
CA LYS A 184 11.99 -23.33 -12.12
C LYS A 184 12.02 -24.72 -11.51
#